data_1c108c6c236f370de05a7e21d3b7b50b
#
_entry.id   1c108c6c236f370de05a7e21d3b7b50b
#
_cell.length_a   1.000
_cell.length_b   1.000
_cell.length_c   1.000
_cell.angle_alpha   90.00
_cell.angle_beta   90.00
_cell.angle_gamma   90.00
#
_symmetry.space_group_name_H-M   'P 1'
#
loop_
_entity.id
_entity.type
_entity.pdbx_description
1 polymer ?
#
loop_
_entity_poly.entity_id
_entity_poly.type
_entity_poly.pdbx_seq_one_letter_code
_entity_poly.pdbx_strand_id
1 'polypeptide(L)'
;MDIPYSIEAITDATKEVIRANGLDACYVRPLVVRGYGEMGVNPLNAPVNVIIAVWPWGAYLGEDALENGVRIKISSWRRNSQNALPSSAKATGQYINGVLAKIESLKAGYDEAVMLNEQGFITDGSGENLFIVRDGKLTTPPIQAGCLDGITRGTVLTIARDLGYDVTEENLVRTDLYHADECFFSGTAAEITPIREVDDRTV
;
A
#
# COMPACT_ATOMS: atom_id res chain seq x y z
N MET A 1 -8.80 18.02 5.52
CA MET A 1 -8.75 18.09 7.01
C MET A 1 -7.51 18.89 7.35
N ASP A 2 -7.66 20.00 8.05
CA ASP A 2 -6.51 20.80 8.43
C ASP A 2 -5.91 20.25 9.73
N ILE A 3 -4.62 19.95 9.71
CA ILE A 3 -3.90 19.44 10.88
C ILE A 3 -3.47 20.66 11.73
N PRO A 4 -3.83 20.74 13.02
CA PRO A 4 -3.60 21.94 13.83
C PRO A 4 -2.15 22.04 14.38
N TYR A 5 -1.19 21.35 13.76
CA TYR A 5 0.21 21.33 14.16
C TYR A 5 1.11 21.49 12.93
N SER A 6 2.28 22.12 13.10
CA SER A 6 3.26 22.22 12.03
C SER A 6 3.95 20.89 11.76
N ILE A 7 4.60 20.78 10.60
CA ILE A 7 5.38 19.59 10.24
C ILE A 7 6.51 19.37 11.24
N GLU A 8 7.17 20.45 11.68
CA GLU A 8 8.24 20.41 12.67
C GLU A 8 7.74 19.86 14.01
N ALA A 9 6.58 20.35 14.49
CA ALA A 9 6.00 19.88 15.75
C ALA A 9 5.65 18.39 15.71
N ILE A 10 5.08 17.90 14.59
CA ILE A 10 4.77 16.48 14.42
C ILE A 10 6.06 15.64 14.31
N THR A 11 7.05 16.15 13.61
CA THR A 11 8.36 15.50 13.47
C THR A 11 9.06 15.35 14.81
N ASP A 12 9.09 16.41 15.61
CA ASP A 12 9.73 16.40 16.93
C ASP A 12 8.98 15.49 17.91
N ALA A 13 7.64 15.55 17.92
CA ALA A 13 6.81 14.64 18.71
C ALA A 13 7.05 13.17 18.31
N THR A 14 7.20 12.86 17.02
CA THR A 14 7.51 11.51 16.55
C THR A 14 8.85 11.03 17.10
N LYS A 15 9.91 11.85 17.01
CA LYS A 15 11.23 11.52 17.55
C LYS A 15 11.20 11.34 19.07
N GLU A 16 10.42 12.17 19.77
CA GLU A 16 10.27 12.08 21.22
C GLU A 16 9.57 10.78 21.64
N VAL A 17 8.49 10.39 20.94
CA VAL A 17 7.79 9.12 21.20
C VAL A 17 8.73 7.92 21.02
N ILE A 18 9.56 7.92 19.97
CA ILE A 18 10.56 6.86 19.74
C ILE A 18 11.55 6.79 20.90
N ARG A 19 12.12 7.93 21.30
CA ARG A 19 13.09 8.00 22.42
C ARG A 19 12.45 7.58 23.75
N ALA A 20 11.24 8.03 24.04
CA ALA A 20 10.52 7.69 25.26
C ALA A 20 10.20 6.21 25.39
N ASN A 21 10.10 5.49 24.26
CA ASN A 21 9.92 4.04 24.24
C ASN A 21 11.24 3.25 24.17
N GLY A 22 12.40 3.92 24.11
CA GLY A 22 13.70 3.26 24.07
C GLY A 22 13.93 2.40 22.82
N LEU A 23 13.37 2.79 21.68
CA LEU A 23 13.43 2.01 20.45
C LEU A 23 14.54 2.53 19.53
N ASP A 24 15.44 1.65 19.11
CA ASP A 24 16.48 1.93 18.11
C ASP A 24 15.93 1.88 16.68
N ALA A 25 14.99 0.93 16.44
CA ALA A 25 14.27 0.80 15.19
C ALA A 25 12.79 0.46 15.48
N CYS A 26 11.87 1.04 14.74
CA CYS A 26 10.45 0.83 14.96
C CYS A 26 9.61 1.20 13.74
N TYR A 27 8.41 0.66 13.69
CA TYR A 27 7.36 1.17 12.83
C TYR A 27 6.72 2.40 13.47
N VAL A 28 6.46 3.42 12.67
CA VAL A 28 5.78 4.67 13.11
C VAL A 28 4.42 4.74 12.43
N ARG A 29 3.37 4.82 13.22
CA ARG A 29 1.99 4.97 12.76
C ARG A 29 1.41 6.31 13.19
N PRO A 30 1.53 7.36 12.39
CA PRO A 30 0.78 8.59 12.61
C PRO A 30 -0.66 8.40 12.17
N LEU A 31 -1.60 8.90 12.96
CA LEU A 31 -3.02 8.93 12.66
C LEU A 31 -3.56 10.34 12.89
N VAL A 32 -4.31 10.85 11.93
CA VAL A 32 -5.05 12.10 12.05
C VAL A 32 -6.53 11.77 11.97
N VAL A 33 -7.25 12.03 13.04
CA VAL A 33 -8.66 11.63 13.18
C VAL A 33 -9.54 12.79 13.57
N ARG A 34 -10.79 12.77 13.12
CA ARG A 34 -11.84 13.59 13.72
C ARG A 34 -12.15 13.01 15.08
N GLY A 35 -12.03 13.85 16.11
CA GLY A 35 -12.30 13.49 17.48
C GLY A 35 -13.79 13.43 17.80
N TYR A 36 -14.09 13.35 19.10
CA TYR A 36 -15.45 13.29 19.59
C TYR A 36 -16.19 14.60 19.31
N GLY A 37 -17.42 14.49 18.81
CA GLY A 37 -18.27 15.62 18.45
C GLY A 37 -19.75 15.23 18.41
N GLU A 38 -20.53 15.92 17.61
CA GLU A 38 -21.95 15.64 17.41
C GLU A 38 -22.16 14.31 16.68
N MET A 39 -23.24 13.62 16.99
CA MET A 39 -23.65 12.42 16.26
C MET A 39 -24.17 12.82 14.88
N GLY A 40 -23.67 12.16 13.84
CA GLY A 40 -24.10 12.38 12.46
C GLY A 40 -22.94 12.28 11.47
N VAL A 41 -23.23 12.56 10.20
CA VAL A 41 -22.25 12.45 9.09
C VAL A 41 -21.51 13.77 8.82
N ASN A 42 -21.85 14.85 9.53
CA ASN A 42 -21.14 16.12 9.40
C ASN A 42 -19.98 16.19 10.41
N PRO A 43 -18.69 16.05 9.97
CA PRO A 43 -17.57 16.04 10.88
C PRO A 43 -16.94 17.43 11.06
N LEU A 44 -17.49 18.49 10.47
CA LEU A 44 -16.80 19.77 10.36
C LEU A 44 -16.50 20.42 11.72
N ASN A 45 -17.40 20.25 12.69
CA ASN A 45 -17.26 20.80 14.04
C ASN A 45 -16.46 19.89 15.00
N ALA A 46 -16.15 18.64 14.60
CA ALA A 46 -15.37 17.75 15.43
C ALA A 46 -13.90 18.18 15.46
N PRO A 47 -13.22 18.14 16.63
CA PRO A 47 -11.81 18.48 16.73
C PRO A 47 -10.95 17.52 15.90
N VAL A 48 -9.79 17.99 15.45
CA VAL A 48 -8.79 17.17 14.79
C VAL A 48 -7.74 16.74 15.81
N ASN A 49 -7.60 15.44 16.01
CA ASN A 49 -6.60 14.86 16.89
C ASN A 49 -5.49 14.19 16.06
N VAL A 50 -4.26 14.32 16.53
CA VAL A 50 -3.10 13.62 15.99
C VAL A 50 -2.63 12.61 17.03
N ILE A 51 -2.44 11.37 16.60
CA ILE A 51 -1.98 10.24 17.41
C ILE A 51 -0.73 9.69 16.74
N ILE A 52 0.34 9.46 17.50
CA ILE A 52 1.57 8.84 17.00
C ILE A 52 1.81 7.59 17.83
N ALA A 53 1.76 6.43 17.17
CA ALA A 53 2.08 5.15 17.79
C ALA A 53 3.37 4.58 17.20
N VAL A 54 4.20 3.94 18.04
CA VAL A 54 5.44 3.30 17.65
C VAL A 54 5.54 1.91 18.28
N TRP A 55 6.07 0.94 17.53
CA TRP A 55 6.34 -0.41 18.05
C TRP A 55 7.38 -1.12 17.18
N PRO A 56 8.15 -2.08 17.73
CA PRO A 56 8.95 -2.98 16.93
C PRO A 56 8.04 -3.76 15.97
N TRP A 57 8.41 -3.82 14.70
CA TRP A 57 7.69 -4.60 13.71
C TRP A 57 8.71 -5.30 12.81
N GLY A 58 8.57 -6.61 12.68
CA GLY A 58 9.32 -7.42 11.71
C GLY A 58 8.78 -7.25 10.28
N ALA A 59 9.23 -8.12 9.38
CA ALA A 59 8.76 -8.13 8.00
C ALA A 59 7.23 -8.37 7.94
N TYR A 60 6.50 -7.44 7.34
CA TYR A 60 5.03 -7.43 7.28
C TYR A 60 4.44 -8.70 6.65
N LEU A 61 5.06 -9.20 5.59
CA LEU A 61 4.65 -10.43 4.90
C LEU A 61 5.43 -11.67 5.37
N GLY A 62 6.28 -11.53 6.39
CA GLY A 62 7.16 -12.56 6.93
C GLY A 62 8.59 -12.42 6.42
N GLU A 63 9.58 -12.84 7.21
CA GLU A 63 11.00 -12.75 6.83
C GLU A 63 11.31 -13.62 5.60
N ASP A 64 10.69 -14.79 5.50
CA ASP A 64 10.80 -15.69 4.34
C ASP A 64 10.30 -15.03 3.04
N ALA A 65 9.33 -14.13 3.14
CA ALA A 65 8.75 -13.44 1.98
C ALA A 65 9.73 -12.49 1.28
N LEU A 66 10.68 -11.90 2.02
CA LEU A 66 11.69 -11.00 1.44
C LEU A 66 12.72 -11.77 0.60
N GLU A 67 13.04 -12.99 0.98
CA GLU A 67 14.02 -13.84 0.27
C GLU A 67 13.38 -14.69 -0.82
N ASN A 68 12.25 -15.33 -0.51
CA ASN A 68 11.63 -16.34 -1.36
C ASN A 68 10.39 -15.84 -2.13
N GLY A 69 9.96 -14.61 -1.87
CA GLY A 69 8.77 -14.03 -2.48
C GLY A 69 7.47 -14.61 -1.95
N VAL A 70 6.37 -13.95 -2.29
CA VAL A 70 5.00 -14.31 -1.87
C VAL A 70 4.21 -14.94 -3.00
N ARG A 71 3.21 -15.74 -2.62
CA ARG A 71 2.16 -16.24 -3.52
C ARG A 71 0.98 -15.30 -3.46
N ILE A 72 0.50 -14.83 -4.59
CA ILE A 72 -0.61 -13.89 -4.65
C ILE A 72 -1.80 -14.43 -5.43
N LYS A 73 -2.97 -13.95 -5.05
CA LYS A 73 -4.23 -14.22 -5.73
C LYS A 73 -4.84 -12.93 -6.27
N ILE A 74 -5.35 -12.96 -7.49
CA ILE A 74 -6.20 -11.88 -7.98
C ILE A 74 -7.58 -12.05 -7.35
N SER A 75 -7.93 -11.09 -6.47
CA SER A 75 -9.17 -11.11 -5.68
C SER A 75 -10.43 -10.98 -6.55
N SER A 76 -11.53 -11.56 -6.07
CA SER A 76 -12.87 -11.30 -6.61
C SER A 76 -13.39 -9.92 -6.23
N TRP A 77 -12.90 -9.34 -5.12
CA TRP A 77 -13.23 -7.98 -4.68
C TRP A 77 -12.61 -6.95 -5.61
N ARG A 78 -13.41 -5.97 -6.03
CA ARG A 78 -12.92 -4.84 -6.82
C ARG A 78 -12.45 -3.71 -5.91
N ARG A 79 -11.41 -2.98 -6.36
CA ARG A 79 -10.97 -1.77 -5.68
C ARG A 79 -12.09 -0.73 -5.69
N ASN A 80 -12.28 -0.02 -4.59
CA ASN A 80 -13.24 1.08 -4.49
C ASN A 80 -13.06 2.07 -5.64
N SER A 81 -14.20 2.47 -6.25
CA SER A 81 -14.20 3.53 -7.24
C SER A 81 -13.67 4.85 -6.66
N GLN A 82 -12.82 5.55 -7.40
CA GLN A 82 -12.24 6.84 -7.00
C GLN A 82 -13.31 7.90 -6.69
N ASN A 83 -14.46 7.85 -7.36
CA ASN A 83 -15.55 8.80 -7.15
C ASN A 83 -16.49 8.40 -5.99
N ALA A 84 -16.37 7.18 -5.48
CA ALA A 84 -17.13 6.72 -4.31
C ALA A 84 -16.29 6.82 -3.04
N LEU A 85 -15.06 6.34 -3.09
CA LEU A 85 -14.14 6.32 -1.95
C LEU A 85 -12.70 6.47 -2.49
N PRO A 86 -12.17 7.70 -2.58
CA PRO A 86 -10.92 7.98 -3.29
C PRO A 86 -9.72 7.30 -2.64
N SER A 87 -9.14 6.32 -3.32
CA SER A 87 -7.98 5.54 -2.84
C SER A 87 -6.69 6.36 -2.73
N SER A 88 -6.61 7.51 -3.40
CA SER A 88 -5.52 8.48 -3.26
C SER A 88 -5.43 9.10 -1.85
N ALA A 89 -6.55 9.13 -1.11
CA ALA A 89 -6.55 9.50 0.30
C ALA A 89 -6.28 8.27 1.15
N LYS A 90 -5.20 8.23 1.93
CA LYS A 90 -4.87 7.10 2.84
C LYS A 90 -5.80 7.09 4.08
N ALA A 91 -7.11 6.90 3.84
CA ALA A 91 -8.14 6.91 4.86
C ALA A 91 -8.41 5.50 5.41
N THR A 92 -8.57 5.37 6.73
CA THR A 92 -8.77 4.06 7.40
C THR A 92 -10.00 3.31 6.89
N GLY A 93 -11.08 4.00 6.55
CA GLY A 93 -12.30 3.37 6.03
C GLY A 93 -12.11 2.62 4.71
N GLN A 94 -11.15 3.00 3.90
CA GLN A 94 -10.86 2.33 2.63
C GLN A 94 -10.23 0.95 2.82
N TYR A 95 -9.53 0.73 3.93
CA TYR A 95 -8.86 -0.55 4.22
C TYR A 95 -9.83 -1.72 4.42
N ILE A 96 -11.12 -1.46 4.69
CA ILE A 96 -12.13 -2.52 4.70
C ILE A 96 -12.12 -3.30 3.38
N ASN A 97 -12.00 -2.61 2.26
CA ASN A 97 -11.93 -3.22 0.92
C ASN A 97 -10.67 -4.11 0.79
N GLY A 98 -9.49 -3.63 1.19
CA GLY A 98 -8.27 -4.42 1.20
C GLY A 98 -8.33 -5.62 2.16
N VAL A 99 -8.94 -5.44 3.35
CA VAL A 99 -9.15 -6.53 4.34
C VAL A 99 -9.99 -7.66 3.74
N LEU A 100 -11.05 -7.35 3.01
CA LEU A 100 -11.89 -8.36 2.36
C LEU A 100 -11.09 -9.17 1.31
N ALA A 101 -10.30 -8.49 0.49
CA ALA A 101 -9.43 -9.13 -0.50
C ALA A 101 -8.34 -9.99 0.17
N LYS A 102 -7.70 -9.47 1.22
CA LYS A 102 -6.69 -10.20 1.99
C LYS A 102 -7.25 -11.48 2.60
N ILE A 103 -8.41 -11.41 3.25
CA ILE A 103 -9.08 -12.57 3.86
C ILE A 103 -9.41 -13.63 2.80
N GLU A 104 -9.90 -13.21 1.62
CA GLU A 104 -10.17 -14.12 0.51
C GLU A 104 -8.91 -14.88 0.10
N SER A 105 -7.80 -14.16 -0.10
CA SER A 105 -6.52 -14.76 -0.49
C SER A 105 -5.97 -15.71 0.56
N LEU A 106 -5.94 -15.30 1.84
CA LEU A 106 -5.49 -16.15 2.94
C LEU A 106 -6.30 -17.44 3.07
N LYS A 107 -7.63 -17.36 2.94
CA LYS A 107 -8.51 -18.55 2.96
C LYS A 107 -8.29 -19.47 1.77
N ALA A 108 -7.80 -18.94 0.66
CA ALA A 108 -7.44 -19.72 -0.53
C ALA A 108 -6.00 -20.25 -0.50
N GLY A 109 -5.23 -19.99 0.57
CA GLY A 109 -3.87 -20.50 0.75
C GLY A 109 -2.78 -19.63 0.09
N TYR A 110 -3.08 -18.36 -0.21
CA TYR A 110 -2.13 -17.38 -0.72
C TYR A 110 -1.70 -16.40 0.37
N ASP A 111 -0.59 -15.71 0.15
CA ASP A 111 -0.01 -14.79 1.13
C ASP A 111 -0.61 -13.39 1.02
N GLU A 112 -0.96 -12.95 -0.21
CA GLU A 112 -1.47 -11.60 -0.47
C GLU A 112 -2.47 -11.59 -1.64
N ALA A 113 -3.22 -10.48 -1.76
CA ALA A 113 -4.18 -10.22 -2.81
C ALA A 113 -3.68 -9.15 -3.77
N VAL A 114 -4.03 -9.27 -5.05
CA VAL A 114 -4.03 -8.18 -6.02
C VAL A 114 -5.47 -7.84 -6.37
N MET A 115 -5.77 -6.56 -6.47
CA MET A 115 -7.12 -6.06 -6.77
C MET A 115 -7.17 -5.44 -8.16
N LEU A 116 -8.34 -5.59 -8.78
CA LEU A 116 -8.67 -4.94 -10.05
C LEU A 116 -9.72 -3.85 -9.80
N ASN A 117 -9.72 -2.82 -10.63
CA ASN A 117 -10.81 -1.84 -10.65
C ASN A 117 -12.04 -2.37 -11.41
N GLU A 118 -13.08 -1.55 -11.50
CA GLU A 118 -14.33 -1.88 -12.22
C GLU A 118 -14.13 -2.18 -13.71
N GLN A 119 -13.11 -1.56 -14.34
CA GLN A 119 -12.77 -1.78 -15.75
C GLN A 119 -11.93 -3.05 -15.97
N GLY A 120 -11.50 -3.71 -14.89
CA GLY A 120 -10.66 -4.91 -14.95
C GLY A 120 -9.17 -4.63 -15.02
N PHE A 121 -8.73 -3.39 -14.84
CA PHE A 121 -7.31 -3.04 -14.72
C PHE A 121 -6.80 -3.31 -13.30
N ILE A 122 -5.56 -3.76 -13.22
CA ILE A 122 -4.83 -3.94 -11.96
C ILE A 122 -4.68 -2.58 -11.27
N THR A 123 -4.90 -2.58 -9.96
CA THR A 123 -4.66 -1.39 -9.13
C THR A 123 -3.41 -1.57 -8.27
N ASP A 124 -3.50 -2.37 -7.24
CA ASP A 124 -2.48 -2.55 -6.20
C ASP A 124 -2.74 -3.85 -5.42
N GLY A 125 -1.93 -4.15 -4.41
CA GLY A 125 -2.18 -5.20 -3.44
C GLY A 125 -3.29 -4.81 -2.44
N SER A 126 -3.50 -5.59 -1.38
CA SER A 126 -4.47 -5.24 -0.35
C SER A 126 -4.05 -3.97 0.43
N GLY A 127 -2.77 -3.74 0.57
CA GLY A 127 -2.18 -2.58 1.26
C GLY A 127 -0.84 -2.10 0.67
N GLU A 128 -0.40 -2.60 -0.49
CA GLU A 128 0.88 -2.35 -1.16
C GLU A 128 0.67 -1.93 -2.62
N ASN A 129 1.60 -1.13 -3.17
CA ASN A 129 1.67 -0.90 -4.61
C ASN A 129 2.33 -2.08 -5.33
N LEU A 130 2.00 -2.26 -6.61
CA LEU A 130 2.47 -3.36 -7.43
C LEU A 130 3.34 -2.85 -8.58
N PHE A 131 4.38 -3.60 -8.88
CA PHE A 131 5.26 -3.43 -10.04
C PHE A 131 5.42 -4.75 -10.80
N ILE A 132 5.59 -4.65 -12.10
CA ILE A 132 6.01 -5.76 -12.95
C ILE A 132 7.24 -5.38 -13.77
N VAL A 133 8.09 -6.34 -14.06
CA VAL A 133 9.15 -6.23 -15.05
C VAL A 133 8.82 -7.15 -16.21
N ARG A 134 8.92 -6.66 -17.43
CA ARG A 134 8.78 -7.45 -18.64
C ARG A 134 9.67 -6.90 -19.75
N ASP A 135 10.44 -7.76 -20.36
CA ASP A 135 11.40 -7.40 -21.44
C ASP A 135 12.32 -6.23 -21.01
N GLY A 136 12.75 -6.21 -19.74
CA GLY A 136 13.61 -5.17 -19.16
C GLY A 136 12.91 -3.84 -18.84
N LYS A 137 11.61 -3.74 -19.04
CA LYS A 137 10.81 -2.57 -18.75
C LYS A 137 10.09 -2.71 -17.39
N LEU A 138 10.23 -1.73 -16.52
CA LEU A 138 9.53 -1.63 -15.22
C LEU A 138 8.20 -0.89 -15.39
N THR A 139 7.11 -1.52 -15.02
CA THR A 139 5.77 -0.96 -15.16
C THR A 139 4.99 -1.04 -13.86
N THR A 140 4.22 0.00 -13.55
CA THR A 140 3.28 0.03 -12.42
C THR A 140 1.96 0.65 -12.85
N PRO A 141 0.82 0.24 -12.25
CA PRO A 141 -0.45 0.90 -12.53
C PRO A 141 -0.40 2.40 -12.24
N PRO A 142 -1.03 3.23 -13.06
CA PRO A 142 -1.16 4.66 -12.81
C PRO A 142 -2.12 4.92 -11.65
N ILE A 143 -1.97 6.05 -10.96
CA ILE A 143 -2.83 6.42 -9.83
C ILE A 143 -4.32 6.44 -10.23
N GLN A 144 -4.60 6.82 -11.48
CA GLN A 144 -5.96 6.86 -12.03
C GLN A 144 -6.62 5.48 -12.12
N ALA A 145 -5.84 4.39 -12.12
CA ALA A 145 -6.39 3.03 -12.05
C ALA A 145 -7.09 2.74 -10.71
N GLY A 146 -6.74 3.48 -9.65
CA GLY A 146 -7.35 3.35 -8.33
C GLY A 146 -6.38 2.92 -7.23
N CYS A 147 -5.09 2.91 -7.46
CA CYS A 147 -4.09 2.63 -6.43
C CYS A 147 -3.79 3.86 -5.56
N LEU A 148 -3.18 3.60 -4.40
CA LEU A 148 -2.64 4.67 -3.56
C LEU A 148 -1.38 5.25 -4.22
N ASP A 149 -1.22 6.60 -4.15
CA ASP A 149 0.06 7.26 -4.48
C ASP A 149 1.04 7.06 -3.32
N GLY A 150 1.70 5.89 -3.32
CA GLY A 150 2.59 5.46 -2.25
C GLY A 150 3.94 6.18 -2.29
N ILE A 151 4.45 6.59 -1.13
CA ILE A 151 5.79 7.20 -1.01
C ILE A 151 6.86 6.23 -1.49
N THR A 152 6.80 4.96 -1.06
CA THR A 152 7.73 3.90 -1.51
C THR A 152 7.60 3.67 -3.01
N ARG A 153 6.38 3.70 -3.58
CA ARG A 153 6.18 3.63 -5.03
C ARG A 153 6.94 4.75 -5.75
N GLY A 154 6.77 6.00 -5.32
CA GLY A 154 7.48 7.15 -5.87
C GLY A 154 9.00 7.02 -5.78
N THR A 155 9.50 6.48 -4.66
CA THR A 155 10.93 6.20 -4.47
C THR A 155 11.44 5.15 -5.45
N VAL A 156 10.72 4.05 -5.65
CA VAL A 156 11.06 3.01 -6.63
C VAL A 156 11.15 3.59 -8.04
N LEU A 157 10.13 4.37 -8.45
CA LEU A 157 10.12 5.03 -9.77
C LEU A 157 11.32 5.95 -9.97
N THR A 158 11.69 6.71 -8.94
CA THR A 158 12.86 7.62 -8.99
C THR A 158 14.15 6.84 -9.12
N ILE A 159 14.39 5.87 -8.24
CA ILE A 159 15.62 5.06 -8.24
C ILE A 159 15.77 4.29 -9.55
N ALA A 160 14.70 3.69 -10.06
CA ALA A 160 14.75 2.94 -11.31
C ALA A 160 15.13 3.83 -12.50
N ARG A 161 14.57 5.05 -12.58
CA ARG A 161 14.95 6.04 -13.61
C ARG A 161 16.41 6.47 -13.49
N ASP A 162 16.86 6.75 -12.26
CA ASP A 162 18.26 7.14 -11.99
C ASP A 162 19.26 6.05 -12.37
N LEU A 163 18.86 4.78 -12.24
CA LEU A 163 19.63 3.61 -12.67
C LEU A 163 19.53 3.34 -14.18
N GLY A 164 18.72 4.10 -14.92
CA GLY A 164 18.60 3.98 -16.37
C GLY A 164 17.62 2.90 -16.86
N TYR A 165 16.75 2.38 -15.99
CA TYR A 165 15.68 1.48 -16.42
C TYR A 165 14.59 2.23 -17.22
N ASP A 166 13.98 1.55 -18.17
CA ASP A 166 12.75 2.03 -18.82
C ASP A 166 11.59 1.87 -17.85
N VAL A 167 10.98 2.99 -17.45
CA VAL A 167 9.97 3.05 -16.39
C VAL A 167 8.69 3.67 -16.92
N THR A 168 7.58 2.95 -16.82
CA THR A 168 6.26 3.43 -17.26
C THR A 168 5.18 3.26 -16.21
N GLU A 169 4.18 4.14 -16.32
CA GLU A 169 2.94 4.07 -15.56
C GLU A 169 1.81 3.85 -16.56
N GLU A 170 1.29 2.63 -16.63
CA GLU A 170 0.26 2.26 -17.59
C GLU A 170 -0.73 1.25 -17.03
N ASN A 171 -1.94 1.19 -17.61
CA ASN A 171 -2.95 0.24 -17.21
C ASN A 171 -2.50 -1.19 -17.54
N LEU A 172 -2.51 -2.03 -16.54
CA LEU A 172 -2.18 -3.44 -16.63
C LEU A 172 -3.44 -4.28 -16.48
N VAL A 173 -3.50 -5.39 -17.18
CA VAL A 173 -4.56 -6.38 -17.05
C VAL A 173 -4.04 -7.66 -16.39
N ARG A 174 -4.94 -8.53 -15.97
CA ARG A 174 -4.60 -9.81 -15.30
C ARG A 174 -3.50 -10.60 -16.01
N THR A 175 -3.54 -10.68 -17.33
CA THR A 175 -2.58 -11.46 -18.12
C THR A 175 -1.19 -10.86 -18.12
N ASP A 176 -1.01 -9.57 -17.86
CA ASP A 176 0.31 -8.95 -17.75
C ASP A 176 1.08 -9.50 -16.56
N LEU A 177 0.40 -9.82 -15.45
CA LEU A 177 1.01 -10.53 -14.32
C LEU A 177 1.47 -11.94 -14.67
N TYR A 178 0.71 -12.65 -15.51
CA TYR A 178 1.05 -14.04 -15.89
C TYR A 178 2.20 -14.13 -16.90
N HIS A 179 2.50 -13.01 -17.57
CA HIS A 179 3.57 -12.91 -18.57
C HIS A 179 4.75 -12.04 -18.12
N ALA A 180 4.73 -11.59 -16.86
CA ALA A 180 5.82 -10.83 -16.31
C ALA A 180 7.06 -11.71 -16.10
N ASP A 181 8.25 -11.14 -16.30
CA ASP A 181 9.51 -11.77 -15.95
C ASP A 181 9.76 -11.68 -14.45
N GLU A 182 9.31 -10.59 -13.83
CA GLU A 182 9.35 -10.36 -12.38
C GLU A 182 8.15 -9.55 -11.92
N CYS A 183 7.70 -9.79 -10.69
CA CYS A 183 6.70 -8.97 -10.00
C CYS A 183 7.15 -8.68 -8.58
N PHE A 184 6.79 -7.52 -8.05
CA PHE A 184 7.02 -7.22 -6.64
C PHE A 184 6.02 -6.19 -6.08
N PHE A 185 5.84 -6.24 -4.78
CA PHE A 185 5.13 -5.22 -4.02
C PHE A 185 6.08 -4.16 -3.47
N SER A 186 5.54 -2.96 -3.27
CA SER A 186 6.23 -1.90 -2.55
C SER A 186 5.33 -1.22 -1.52
N GLY A 187 5.88 -0.92 -0.36
CA GLY A 187 5.16 -0.22 0.70
C GLY A 187 6.03 0.03 1.92
N THR A 188 5.63 0.95 2.79
CA THR A 188 6.38 1.25 4.02
C THR A 188 6.52 0.03 4.94
N ALA A 189 5.48 -0.81 5.03
CA ALA A 189 5.50 -2.01 5.86
C ALA A 189 5.98 -3.25 5.10
N ALA A 190 5.62 -3.35 3.81
CA ALA A 190 6.01 -4.47 2.96
C ALA A 190 7.43 -4.31 2.39
N GLU A 191 8.03 -3.11 2.51
CA GLU A 191 9.32 -2.79 1.87
C GLU A 191 9.26 -3.07 0.36
N ILE A 192 10.19 -3.86 -0.17
CA ILE A 192 10.15 -4.41 -1.52
C ILE A 192 10.06 -5.92 -1.38
N THR A 193 8.88 -6.47 -1.63
CA THR A 193 8.62 -7.91 -1.48
C THR A 193 8.41 -8.55 -2.85
N PRO A 194 9.27 -9.49 -3.26
CA PRO A 194 9.10 -10.23 -4.51
C PRO A 194 7.80 -11.04 -4.52
N ILE A 195 7.24 -11.23 -5.71
CA ILE A 195 6.09 -12.11 -5.97
C ILE A 195 6.61 -13.28 -6.80
N ARG A 196 6.52 -14.51 -6.28
CA ARG A 196 6.98 -15.73 -6.97
C ARG A 196 5.89 -16.46 -7.72
N GLU A 197 4.63 -16.16 -7.41
CA GLU A 197 3.49 -16.90 -7.96
C GLU A 197 2.22 -16.05 -7.97
N VAL A 198 1.48 -16.13 -9.07
CA VAL A 198 0.19 -15.45 -9.28
C VAL A 198 -0.85 -16.47 -9.72
N ASP A 199 -1.93 -16.69 -8.93
CA ASP A 199 -3.02 -17.63 -9.27
C ASP A 199 -2.47 -19.02 -9.70
N ASP A 200 -1.58 -19.63 -8.91
CA ASP A 200 -0.88 -20.91 -9.14
C ASP A 200 0.03 -20.94 -10.39
N ARG A 201 0.49 -19.77 -10.87
CA ARG A 201 1.47 -19.62 -11.96
C ARG A 201 2.73 -18.98 -11.43
N THR A 202 3.86 -19.65 -11.64
CA THR A 202 5.19 -19.09 -11.31
C THR A 202 5.47 -17.87 -12.19
N VAL A 203 6.04 -16.85 -11.59
CA VAL A 203 6.55 -15.63 -12.23
C VAL A 203 8.08 -15.77 -12.34
#